data_a6a20304a53af8dee1d771d7773978aa
#
_entry.id   a6a20304a53af8dee1d771d7773978aa
#
_cell.length_a   1.000
_cell.length_b   1.000
_cell.length_c   1.000
_cell.angle_alpha   90.00
_cell.angle_beta   90.00
_cell.angle_gamma   90.00
#
_symmetry.space_group_name_H-M   'P 1'
#
loop_
_entity.id
_entity.type
_entity.pdbx_description
1 polymer ?
#
loop_
_entity_poly.entity_id
_entity_poly.type
_entity_poly.pdbx_seq_one_letter_code
_entity_poly.pdbx_strand_id
1 'polypeptide(L)' 'MARNIITSVTTHVTAEGMRLSFTYSQINEQGEIVKSNERVTRIVVDDEMLAHIDALNEYALSILEG' A
#
# COMPACT_ATOMS: atom_id res chain seq x y z
N MET A 1 18.89 -14.38 -0.06
CA MET A 1 18.01 -13.57 0.79
C MET A 1 16.67 -13.34 0.10
N ALA A 2 15.57 -13.60 0.80
CA ALA A 2 14.26 -13.41 0.21
C ALA A 2 13.99 -11.92 -0.04
N ARG A 3 13.24 -11.65 -1.08
CA ARG A 3 12.94 -10.29 -1.50
C ARG A 3 11.44 -10.10 -1.62
N ASN A 4 10.94 -9.04 -1.01
CA ASN A 4 9.52 -8.69 -1.08
C ASN A 4 9.29 -7.61 -2.13
N ILE A 5 8.28 -7.81 -2.95
CA ILE A 5 7.92 -6.87 -4.00
C ILE A 5 6.46 -6.47 -3.78
N ILE A 6 6.23 -5.18 -3.60
CA ILE A 6 4.86 -4.66 -3.45
C ILE A 6 4.24 -4.57 -4.84
N THR A 7 3.14 -5.25 -5.04
CA THR A 7 2.49 -5.32 -6.35
C THR A 7 1.28 -4.41 -6.47
N SER A 8 0.66 -4.03 -5.36
CA SER A 8 -0.40 -3.01 -5.38
C SER A 8 -0.55 -2.41 -4.00
N VAL A 9 -1.06 -1.19 -3.96
CA VAL A 9 -1.33 -0.47 -2.71
C VAL A 9 -2.67 0.22 -2.86
N THR A 10 -3.53 0.10 -1.85
CA THR A 10 -4.83 0.74 -1.83
C THR A 10 -5.08 1.35 -0.47
N THR A 11 -5.64 2.55 -0.45
CA THR A 11 -6.00 3.21 0.80
C THR A 11 -7.51 3.47 0.83
N HIS A 12 -8.10 3.37 2.02
CA HIS A 12 -9.52 3.64 2.23
C HIS A 12 -9.71 4.43 3.50
N VAL A 13 -10.54 5.45 3.42
CA VAL A 13 -10.97 6.17 4.63
C VAL A 13 -12.10 5.37 5.26
N THR A 14 -11.95 5.01 6.53
CA THR A 14 -12.94 4.25 7.27
C THR A 14 -13.30 4.97 8.57
N ALA A 15 -14.31 4.47 9.26
CA ALA A 15 -14.71 5.03 10.54
C ALA A 15 -13.62 4.91 11.61
N GLU A 16 -12.76 3.91 11.48
CA GLU A 16 -11.63 3.69 12.39
C GLU A 16 -10.38 4.48 12.00
N GLY A 17 -10.36 5.08 10.81
CA GLY A 17 -9.22 5.83 10.31
C GLY A 17 -8.84 5.42 8.90
N MET A 18 -7.60 5.70 8.52
CA MET A 18 -7.08 5.39 7.19
C MET A 18 -6.62 3.94 7.14
N ARG A 19 -7.28 3.13 6.32
CA ARG A 19 -6.93 1.73 6.14
C ARG A 19 -6.03 1.56 4.91
N LEU A 20 -4.92 0.88 5.10
CA LEU A 20 -3.98 0.56 4.04
C LEU A 20 -4.07 -0.94 3.75
N SER A 21 -4.29 -1.28 2.50
CA SER A 21 -4.24 -2.66 2.02
C SER A 21 -3.21 -2.74 0.92
N PHE A 22 -2.36 -3.75 0.96
CA PHE A 22 -1.40 -3.95 -0.11
C PHE A 22 -1.22 -5.43 -0.38
N THR A 23 -0.78 -5.72 -1.59
CA THR A 23 -0.40 -7.07 -1.98
C THR A 23 1.09 -7.11 -2.24
N TYR A 24 1.69 -8.27 -2.00
CA TYR A 24 3.11 -8.45 -2.25
C TYR A 24 3.38 -9.86 -2.74
N SER A 25 4.52 -10.00 -3.40
CA SER A 25 5.06 -11.29 -3.78
C SER A 25 6.44 -11.42 -3.16
N GLN A 26 6.86 -12.64 -2.89
CA GLN A 26 8.17 -12.91 -2.32
C GLN A 26 8.92 -13.88 -3.21
N ILE A 27 10.15 -13.53 -3.56
CA ILE A 27 11.03 -14.38 -4.35
C ILE A 27 12.27 -14.72 -3.54
N ASN A 28 12.83 -15.91 -3.81
CA ASN A 28 14.04 -16.35 -3.13
C ASN A 28 15.27 -15.98 -3.96
N GLU A 29 16.44 -16.41 -3.50
CA GLU A 29 17.72 -16.09 -4.14
C GLU A 29 17.84 -16.68 -5.53
N GLN A 30 17.14 -17.77 -5.81
CA GLN A 30 17.17 -18.42 -7.11
C GLN A 30 16.16 -17.82 -8.10
N GLY A 31 15.42 -16.80 -7.65
CA GLY A 31 14.40 -16.17 -8.49
C GLY A 31 13.07 -16.91 -8.51
N GLU A 32 12.91 -17.88 -7.62
CA GLU A 32 11.64 -18.61 -7.53
C GLU A 32 10.63 -17.86 -6.69
N ILE A 33 9.37 -17.91 -7.10
CA ILE A 33 8.29 -17.26 -6.38
C ILE A 33 7.91 -18.11 -5.18
N VAL A 34 8.14 -17.59 -3.97
CA VAL A 34 7.82 -18.27 -2.72
C VAL A 34 6.39 -17.96 -2.30
N LYS A 35 5.98 -16.70 -2.44
CA LYS A 35 4.60 -16.24 -2.15
C LYS A 35 4.17 -15.34 -3.29
N SER A 36 2.90 -15.43 -3.66
CA SER A 36 2.36 -14.65 -4.77
C SER A 36 1.08 -13.95 -4.33
N ASN A 37 1.05 -12.63 -4.50
CA ASN A 37 -0.15 -11.81 -4.28
C ASN A 37 -0.77 -11.99 -2.89
N GLU A 38 0.07 -12.09 -1.87
CA GLU A 38 -0.39 -12.10 -0.49
C GLU A 38 -0.88 -10.71 -0.10
N ARG A 39 -2.02 -10.66 0.60
CA ARG A 39 -2.65 -9.39 0.98
C ARG A 39 -2.48 -9.11 2.45
N VAL A 40 -2.11 -7.86 2.77
CA VAL A 40 -1.98 -7.38 4.14
C VAL A 40 -2.82 -6.12 4.29
N THR A 41 -3.55 -6.02 5.41
CA THR A 41 -4.39 -4.85 5.71
C THR A 41 -4.04 -4.34 7.11
N ARG A 42 -3.87 -3.03 7.23
CA ARG A 42 -3.55 -2.38 8.50
C ARG A 42 -4.21 -1.01 8.58
N ILE A 43 -4.47 -0.54 9.79
CA ILE A 43 -4.84 0.86 10.00
C ILE A 43 -3.55 1.65 10.17
N VAL A 44 -3.42 2.74 9.43
CA VAL A 44 -2.22 3.58 9.47
C VAL A 44 -2.32 4.52 10.65
N VAL A 45 -1.35 4.43 11.55
CA VAL A 45 -1.29 5.30 12.73
C VAL A 45 -0.07 6.22 12.73
N ASP A 46 0.81 6.08 11.75
CA ASP A 46 2.00 6.89 11.59
C ASP A 46 1.63 8.23 10.95
N ASP A 47 1.87 9.33 11.67
CA ASP A 47 1.49 10.67 11.20
C ASP A 47 2.19 11.06 9.91
N GLU A 48 3.45 10.68 9.76
CA GLU A 48 4.20 10.97 8.55
C GLU A 48 3.60 10.26 7.35
N MET A 49 3.24 9.00 7.52
CA MET A 49 2.62 8.23 6.45
C MET A 49 1.23 8.75 6.12
N LEU A 50 0.46 9.17 7.11
CA LEU A 50 -0.85 9.79 6.88
C LEU A 50 -0.71 11.03 6.03
N ALA A 51 0.34 11.82 6.24
CA ALA A 51 0.59 13.02 5.43
C ALA A 51 0.88 12.64 3.97
N HIS A 52 1.61 11.56 3.73
CA HIS A 52 1.87 11.08 2.36
C HIS A 52 0.59 10.61 1.69
N ILE A 53 -0.27 9.93 2.41
CA ILE A 53 -1.56 9.47 1.88
C ILE A 53 -2.45 10.65 1.54
N ASP A 54 -2.49 11.66 2.40
CA ASP A 54 -3.25 12.89 2.13
C ASP A 54 -2.75 13.57 0.86
N ALA A 55 -1.45 13.61 0.65
CA ALA A 55 -0.87 14.19 -0.56
C ALA A 55 -1.33 13.44 -1.82
N LEU A 56 -1.39 12.12 -1.76
CA LEU A 56 -1.90 11.32 -2.86
C LEU A 56 -3.38 11.61 -3.13
N ASN A 57 -4.17 11.72 -2.07
CA ASN A 57 -5.59 12.03 -2.20
C ASN A 57 -5.82 13.41 -2.81
N GLU A 58 -5.03 14.39 -2.42
CA GLU A 58 -5.11 15.74 -2.99
C GLU A 58 -4.71 15.74 -4.47
N TYR A 59 -3.70 14.95 -4.82
CA TYR A 59 -3.30 14.82 -6.21
C TYR A 59 -4.43 14.22 -7.05
N ALA A 60 -5.09 13.18 -6.53
CA ALA A 60 -6.22 12.57 -7.21
C ALA A 60 -7.37 13.56 -7.41
N LEU A 61 -7.67 14.38 -6.39
CA LEU A 61 -8.68 15.42 -6.50
C LEU A 61 -8.33 16.44 -7.56
N SER A 62 -7.04 16.81 -7.66
CA SER A 62 -6.61 17.78 -8.67
C SER A 62 -6.84 17.26 -10.09
N ILE A 63 -6.70 15.96 -10.30
CA ILE A 63 -7.00 15.34 -11.60
C ILE A 63 -8.48 15.49 -11.94
N LEU A 64 -9.36 15.29 -10.95
CA LEU A 64 -10.80 15.40 -11.17
C LEU A 64 -11.24 16.84 -11.44
N GLU A 65 -10.57 17.80 -10.81
CA GLU A 65 -10.96 19.21 -10.88
C GLU A 65 -10.28 19.98 -12.00
N GLY A 66 -9.25 19.45 -12.51
CA GLY A 66 -8.44 20.18 -13.45
C GLY A 66 -8.12 19.55 -14.72
#